data_d7d9e1caa4b0a515276a4faa12630a01
#
_entry.id   d7d9e1caa4b0a515276a4faa12630a01
#
_cell.length_a   1.000
_cell.length_b   1.000
_cell.length_c   1.000
_cell.angle_alpha   90.00
_cell.angle_beta   90.00
_cell.angle_gamma   90.00
#
_symmetry.space_group_name_H-M   'P 1'
#
loop_
_entity.id
_entity.type
_entity.pdbx_description
1 polymer ?
#
loop_
_entity_poly.entity_id
_entity_poly.type
_entity_poly.pdbx_seq_one_letter_code
_entity_poly.pdbx_strand_id
1 'polypeptide(L)'
;MSSPADYIFAYALNIIFFYINTYFVWPLVYKRPTYIAIVLILLELIAYLVLRYAITWFYVALGNSMVLPFTMTLDSIARIAYRFIYIFGLSTAYWFALNIITQRKEITDLEKNKLLDQVHHQQLEKKLIDSEVAYLKSQINPHFLFNTLNFLHNSAITTAPQLTKPILLLSDIMRYALTEIPQNGKVDLSEEIEQIASFIDLNQFRFDHNLQLSFTITGNTANLQILPLILLTPVENIFKYADLKNTEYPVKINLEIKNNELEFTINNRKIRTRKPIHSHGIGLKNLKLRLDAYYPDAHEIQIVETADDYTFKLQITL
;
A
#
# COMPACT_ATOMS: atom_id res chain seq x y z
N MET A 1 31.99 38.28 -51.68
CA MET A 1 32.07 37.07 -50.84
C MET A 1 32.30 37.51 -49.42
N SER A 2 31.53 37.03 -48.44
CA SER A 2 31.74 37.34 -47.01
C SER A 2 33.07 36.73 -46.54
N SER A 3 33.86 37.44 -45.76
CA SER A 3 35.11 37.01 -45.17
C SER A 3 34.88 35.83 -44.22
N PRO A 4 35.82 34.87 -44.06
CA PRO A 4 35.73 33.82 -43.03
C PRO A 4 35.51 34.38 -41.62
N ALA A 5 36.08 35.53 -41.31
CA ALA A 5 35.88 36.19 -40.01
C ALA A 5 34.46 36.68 -39.78
N ASP A 6 33.73 37.13 -40.81
CA ASP A 6 32.33 37.53 -40.71
C ASP A 6 31.43 36.33 -40.32
N TYR A 7 31.73 35.15 -40.80
CA TYR A 7 31.07 33.92 -40.37
C TYR A 7 31.34 33.59 -38.90
N ILE A 8 32.63 33.72 -38.45
CA ILE A 8 33.00 33.42 -37.06
C ILE A 8 32.25 34.33 -36.09
N PHE A 9 32.23 35.64 -36.35
CA PHE A 9 31.51 36.59 -35.51
C PHE A 9 29.99 36.35 -35.53
N ALA A 10 29.42 36.00 -36.71
CA ALA A 10 28.02 35.67 -36.81
C ALA A 10 27.64 34.44 -35.99
N TYR A 11 28.46 33.38 -36.06
CA TYR A 11 28.21 32.18 -35.26
C TYR A 11 28.44 32.42 -33.77
N ALA A 12 29.43 33.17 -33.35
CA ALA A 12 29.65 33.53 -31.96
C ALA A 12 28.44 34.30 -31.39
N LEU A 13 27.90 35.27 -32.16
CA LEU A 13 26.69 36.01 -31.73
C LEU A 13 25.49 35.05 -31.60
N ASN A 14 25.31 34.12 -32.53
CA ASN A 14 24.22 33.14 -32.47
C ASN A 14 24.34 32.23 -31.24
N ILE A 15 25.53 31.78 -30.87
CA ILE A 15 25.78 30.97 -29.68
C ILE A 15 25.46 31.77 -28.43
N ILE A 16 25.91 33.01 -28.36
CA ILE A 16 25.62 33.89 -27.21
C ILE A 16 24.12 34.08 -27.04
N PHE A 17 23.39 34.40 -28.11
CA PHE A 17 21.92 34.52 -28.09
C PHE A 17 21.21 33.23 -27.70
N PHE A 18 21.66 32.10 -28.20
CA PHE A 18 21.11 30.80 -27.81
C PHE A 18 21.18 30.59 -26.29
N TYR A 19 22.33 30.87 -25.67
CA TYR A 19 22.50 30.72 -24.23
C TYR A 19 21.77 31.81 -23.43
N ILE A 20 21.78 33.06 -23.89
CA ILE A 20 21.00 34.14 -23.24
C ILE A 20 19.51 33.78 -23.26
N ASN A 21 18.99 33.37 -24.39
CA ASN A 21 17.58 33.01 -24.51
C ASN A 21 17.24 31.80 -23.62
N THR A 22 18.05 30.75 -23.63
CA THR A 22 17.82 29.54 -22.84
C THR A 22 17.88 29.81 -21.33
N TYR A 23 18.89 30.52 -20.84
CA TYR A 23 19.16 30.63 -19.40
C TYR A 23 18.63 31.89 -18.75
N PHE A 24 18.32 32.94 -19.52
CA PHE A 24 17.86 34.22 -18.96
C PHE A 24 16.47 34.61 -19.47
N VAL A 25 16.22 34.57 -20.79
CA VAL A 25 14.95 35.05 -21.34
C VAL A 25 13.82 34.11 -20.99
N TRP A 26 13.91 32.82 -21.31
CA TRP A 26 12.85 31.86 -21.04
C TRP A 26 12.49 31.71 -19.56
N PRO A 27 13.44 31.57 -18.60
CA PRO A 27 13.12 31.55 -17.16
C PRO A 27 12.40 32.81 -16.67
N LEU A 28 12.72 33.96 -17.28
CA LEU A 28 12.08 35.25 -16.94
C LEU A 28 10.67 35.34 -17.53
N VAL A 29 10.49 34.87 -18.77
CA VAL A 29 9.25 34.98 -19.55
C VAL A 29 8.21 33.97 -19.11
N TYR A 30 8.60 32.74 -18.84
CA TYR A 30 7.70 31.61 -18.55
C TYR A 30 6.71 31.87 -17.40
N LYS A 31 7.15 32.66 -16.41
CA LYS A 31 6.32 33.01 -15.23
C LYS A 31 5.57 34.33 -15.38
N ARG A 32 5.67 35.00 -16.52
CA ARG A 32 5.08 36.34 -16.75
C ARG A 32 3.84 36.27 -17.63
N PRO A 33 2.94 37.26 -17.54
CA PRO A 33 1.81 37.40 -18.47
C PRO A 33 2.27 37.43 -19.93
N THR A 34 1.46 36.90 -20.84
CA THR A 34 1.77 36.71 -22.26
C THR A 34 2.19 38.00 -22.97
N TYR A 35 1.61 39.15 -22.61
CA TYR A 35 1.97 40.44 -23.22
C TYR A 35 3.40 40.88 -22.87
N ILE A 36 3.87 40.60 -21.64
CA ILE A 36 5.26 40.88 -21.23
C ILE A 36 6.22 39.97 -21.99
N ALA A 37 5.83 38.70 -22.19
CA ALA A 37 6.60 37.75 -22.98
C ALA A 37 6.82 38.27 -24.41
N ILE A 38 5.76 38.71 -25.06
CA ILE A 38 5.82 39.26 -26.43
C ILE A 38 6.73 40.47 -26.48
N VAL A 39 6.61 41.41 -25.54
CA VAL A 39 7.48 42.61 -25.47
C VAL A 39 8.94 42.23 -25.32
N LEU A 40 9.27 41.30 -24.42
CA LEU A 40 10.66 40.86 -24.20
C LEU A 40 11.26 40.18 -25.45
N ILE A 41 10.47 39.33 -26.14
CA ILE A 41 10.91 38.68 -27.38
C ILE A 41 11.14 39.70 -28.49
N LEU A 42 10.27 40.72 -28.62
CA LEU A 42 10.46 41.81 -29.58
C LEU A 42 11.70 42.67 -29.27
N LEU A 43 11.97 42.98 -27.99
CA LEU A 43 13.18 43.65 -27.57
C LEU A 43 14.44 42.82 -27.89
N GLU A 44 14.37 41.52 -27.68
CA GLU A 44 15.48 40.61 -28.03
C GLU A 44 15.75 40.60 -29.54
N LEU A 45 14.71 40.56 -30.37
CA LEU A 45 14.85 40.66 -31.83
C LEU A 45 15.50 41.97 -32.25
N ILE A 46 15.06 43.08 -31.68
CA ILE A 46 15.63 44.42 -31.96
C ILE A 46 17.13 44.46 -31.54
N ALA A 47 17.41 43.97 -30.35
CA ALA A 47 18.80 43.91 -29.84
C ALA A 47 19.70 43.05 -30.75
N TYR A 48 19.19 41.90 -31.20
CA TYR A 48 19.92 41.07 -32.15
C TYR A 48 20.20 41.75 -33.48
N LEU A 49 19.20 42.45 -34.06
CA LEU A 49 19.36 43.21 -35.31
C LEU A 49 20.40 44.33 -35.15
N VAL A 50 20.33 45.12 -34.07
CA VAL A 50 21.26 46.24 -33.76
C VAL A 50 22.67 45.69 -33.57
N LEU A 51 22.85 44.65 -32.78
CA LEU A 51 24.16 44.04 -32.54
C LEU A 51 24.77 43.47 -33.83
N ARG A 52 23.98 42.80 -34.65
CA ARG A 52 24.44 42.26 -35.93
C ARG A 52 24.86 43.35 -36.89
N TYR A 53 24.12 44.46 -36.93
CA TYR A 53 24.46 45.64 -37.70
C TYR A 53 25.72 46.29 -37.20
N ALA A 54 25.84 46.53 -35.89
CA ALA A 54 27.02 47.13 -35.26
C ALA A 54 28.34 46.34 -35.52
N ILE A 55 28.26 45.02 -35.43
CA ILE A 55 29.40 44.12 -35.72
C ILE A 55 29.83 44.26 -37.18
N THR A 56 28.89 44.31 -38.10
CA THR A 56 29.21 44.46 -39.52
C THR A 56 29.80 45.81 -39.82
N TRP A 57 29.27 46.91 -39.23
CA TRP A 57 29.80 48.26 -39.35
C TRP A 57 31.20 48.38 -38.78
N PHE A 58 31.45 47.82 -37.60
CA PHE A 58 32.77 47.81 -36.95
C PHE A 58 33.80 47.08 -37.80
N TYR A 59 33.42 46.01 -38.43
CA TYR A 59 34.30 45.22 -39.30
C TYR A 59 34.70 45.96 -40.57
N VAL A 60 33.77 46.73 -41.18
CA VAL A 60 34.03 47.63 -42.30
C VAL A 60 34.93 48.79 -41.91
N ALA A 61 34.72 49.36 -40.73
CA ALA A 61 35.52 50.46 -40.20
C ALA A 61 37.01 50.08 -39.96
N LEU A 62 37.28 48.81 -39.67
CA LEU A 62 38.65 48.27 -39.55
C LEU A 62 39.37 48.13 -40.91
N GLY A 63 38.82 48.62 -42.02
CA GLY A 63 39.46 48.64 -43.31
C GLY A 63 39.39 47.30 -44.06
N ASN A 64 38.50 46.39 -43.68
CA ASN A 64 38.38 45.10 -44.32
C ASN A 64 37.52 45.22 -45.58
N SER A 65 38.16 45.52 -46.72
CA SER A 65 37.55 45.80 -48.04
C SER A 65 36.79 44.59 -48.67
N MET A 66 36.84 43.43 -48.05
CA MET A 66 36.16 42.26 -48.53
C MET A 66 34.68 42.15 -48.04
N VAL A 67 34.26 43.04 -47.13
CA VAL A 67 32.90 43.10 -46.66
C VAL A 67 32.15 44.20 -47.40
N LEU A 68 31.16 43.86 -48.22
CA LEU A 68 30.32 44.86 -48.86
C LEU A 68 29.67 45.75 -47.76
N PRO A 69 29.61 47.09 -47.95
CA PRO A 69 28.92 47.94 -46.99
C PRO A 69 27.51 47.46 -46.82
N PHE A 70 27.12 47.21 -45.58
CA PHE A 70 25.78 46.70 -45.25
C PHE A 70 24.75 47.80 -45.60
N THR A 71 24.04 47.56 -46.70
CA THR A 71 22.90 48.39 -47.05
C THR A 71 21.66 47.84 -46.36
N MET A 72 20.93 48.68 -45.59
CA MET A 72 19.65 48.33 -44.99
C MET A 72 18.58 48.08 -46.07
N THR A 73 18.73 46.97 -46.79
CA THR A 73 17.71 46.51 -47.73
C THR A 73 16.73 45.58 -47.02
N LEU A 74 15.49 45.57 -47.45
CA LEU A 74 14.48 44.63 -46.93
C LEU A 74 14.98 43.18 -46.92
N ASP A 75 15.72 42.80 -47.95
CA ASP A 75 16.28 41.49 -48.11
C ASP A 75 17.39 41.16 -47.06
N SER A 76 18.22 42.13 -46.69
CA SER A 76 19.21 41.95 -45.63
C SER A 76 18.59 41.81 -44.27
N ILE A 77 17.56 42.61 -43.96
CA ILE A 77 16.77 42.51 -42.72
C ILE A 77 16.09 41.14 -42.62
N ALA A 78 15.46 40.72 -43.69
CA ALA A 78 14.76 39.42 -43.76
C ALA A 78 15.70 38.25 -43.49
N ARG A 79 16.93 38.25 -44.06
CA ARG A 79 17.93 37.21 -43.81
C ARG A 79 18.39 37.18 -42.35
N ILE A 80 18.57 38.33 -41.71
CA ILE A 80 18.95 38.40 -40.28
C ILE A 80 17.79 37.94 -39.39
N ALA A 81 16.56 38.37 -39.66
CA ALA A 81 15.37 37.94 -38.95
C ALA A 81 15.14 36.44 -39.05
N TYR A 82 15.37 35.85 -40.26
CA TYR A 82 15.26 34.40 -40.44
C TYR A 82 16.26 33.66 -39.55
N ARG A 83 17.51 34.13 -39.45
CA ARG A 83 18.52 33.52 -38.59
C ARG A 83 18.14 33.65 -37.10
N PHE A 84 17.61 34.78 -36.69
CA PHE A 84 17.10 34.98 -35.32
C PHE A 84 15.98 33.97 -35.00
N ILE A 85 14.98 33.85 -35.87
CA ILE A 85 13.86 32.90 -35.70
C ILE A 85 14.36 31.47 -35.56
N TYR A 86 15.35 31.10 -36.39
CA TYR A 86 15.92 29.75 -36.30
C TYR A 86 16.63 29.49 -34.97
N ILE A 87 17.51 30.41 -34.52
CA ILE A 87 18.21 30.28 -33.23
C ILE A 87 17.27 30.38 -32.05
N PHE A 88 16.30 31.28 -32.12
CA PHE A 88 15.25 31.41 -31.12
C PHE A 88 14.43 30.13 -31.00
N GLY A 89 14.02 29.51 -32.11
CA GLY A 89 13.32 28.24 -32.12
C GLY A 89 14.12 27.09 -31.50
N LEU A 90 15.41 26.98 -31.83
CA LEU A 90 16.29 25.97 -31.26
C LEU A 90 16.48 26.17 -29.75
N SER A 91 16.76 27.38 -29.29
CA SER A 91 16.95 27.68 -27.87
C SER A 91 15.67 27.47 -27.07
N THR A 92 14.52 27.80 -27.66
CA THR A 92 13.19 27.55 -27.09
C THR A 92 12.95 26.05 -26.92
N ALA A 93 13.17 25.26 -27.98
CA ALA A 93 13.01 23.79 -27.92
C ALA A 93 13.92 23.16 -26.88
N TYR A 94 15.20 23.63 -26.81
CA TYR A 94 16.16 23.16 -25.83
C TYR A 94 15.73 23.51 -24.38
N TRP A 95 15.28 24.76 -24.15
CA TRP A 95 14.78 25.15 -22.84
C TRP A 95 13.56 24.32 -22.41
N PHE A 96 12.59 24.10 -23.32
CA PHE A 96 11.43 23.24 -23.05
C PHE A 96 11.85 21.82 -22.69
N ALA A 97 12.78 21.24 -23.42
CA ALA A 97 13.29 19.91 -23.13
C ALA A 97 13.91 19.82 -21.72
N LEU A 98 14.77 20.79 -21.36
CA LEU A 98 15.36 20.87 -20.03
C LEU A 98 14.29 21.06 -18.94
N ASN A 99 13.31 21.93 -19.16
CA ASN A 99 12.24 22.18 -18.20
C ASN A 99 11.37 20.93 -17.98
N ILE A 100 11.01 20.20 -19.06
CA ILE A 100 10.27 18.94 -18.96
C ILE A 100 11.05 17.90 -18.17
N ILE A 101 12.35 17.75 -18.43
CA ILE A 101 13.19 16.79 -17.71
C ILE A 101 13.24 17.14 -16.23
N THR A 102 13.41 18.41 -15.87
CA THR A 102 13.46 18.88 -14.48
C THR A 102 12.12 18.65 -13.78
N GLN A 103 11.00 19.01 -14.41
CA GLN A 103 9.66 18.78 -13.84
C GLN A 103 9.36 17.30 -13.66
N ARG A 104 9.71 16.45 -14.63
CA ARG A 104 9.52 15.00 -14.48
C ARG A 104 10.32 14.42 -13.32
N LYS A 105 11.56 14.86 -13.15
CA LYS A 105 12.38 14.45 -12.01
C LYS A 105 11.74 14.86 -10.67
N GLU A 106 11.27 16.09 -10.56
CA GLU A 106 10.60 16.58 -9.36
C GLU A 106 9.33 15.77 -9.04
N ILE A 107 8.50 15.49 -10.05
CA ILE A 107 7.30 14.66 -9.89
C ILE A 107 7.67 13.25 -9.41
N THR A 108 8.66 12.62 -10.04
CA THR A 108 9.10 11.27 -9.66
C THR A 108 9.64 11.22 -8.22
N ASP A 109 10.39 12.25 -7.79
CA ASP A 109 10.91 12.35 -6.43
C ASP A 109 9.77 12.55 -5.42
N LEU A 110 8.75 13.35 -5.75
CA LEU A 110 7.55 13.54 -4.91
C LEU A 110 6.73 12.25 -4.79
N GLU A 111 6.52 11.53 -5.90
CA GLU A 111 5.83 10.24 -5.89
C GLU A 111 6.56 9.19 -5.05
N LYS A 112 7.89 9.12 -5.19
CA LYS A 112 8.72 8.24 -4.38
C LYS A 112 8.61 8.55 -2.89
N ASN A 113 8.70 9.83 -2.51
CA ASN A 113 8.57 10.23 -1.11
C ASN A 113 7.18 9.89 -0.57
N LYS A 114 6.13 10.15 -1.34
CA LYS A 114 4.75 9.77 -0.97
C LYS A 114 4.60 8.26 -0.75
N LEU A 115 5.20 7.45 -1.61
CA LEU A 115 5.18 5.99 -1.46
C LEU A 115 5.92 5.54 -0.20
N LEU A 116 7.08 6.14 0.09
CA LEU A 116 7.83 5.86 1.32
C LEU A 116 7.04 6.21 2.58
N ASP A 117 6.36 7.36 2.59
CA ASP A 117 5.49 7.77 3.69
C ASP A 117 4.31 6.79 3.89
N GLN A 118 3.71 6.31 2.80
CA GLN A 118 2.64 5.31 2.88
C GLN A 118 3.14 3.98 3.50
N VAL A 119 4.29 3.48 3.05
CA VAL A 119 4.90 2.27 3.62
C VAL A 119 5.22 2.47 5.10
N HIS A 120 5.78 3.62 5.47
CA HIS A 120 6.07 3.93 6.87
C HIS A 120 4.81 3.98 7.73
N HIS A 121 3.73 4.59 7.23
CA HIS A 121 2.44 4.65 7.92
C HIS A 121 1.86 3.25 8.16
N GLN A 122 1.87 2.38 7.15
CA GLN A 122 1.43 0.98 7.29
C GLN A 122 2.26 0.20 8.33
N GLN A 123 3.57 0.44 8.37
CA GLN A 123 4.43 -0.19 9.39
C GLN A 123 4.12 0.29 10.81
N LEU A 124 3.80 1.58 10.98
CA LEU A 124 3.40 2.13 12.27
C LEU A 124 2.04 1.58 12.73
N GLU A 125 1.06 1.49 11.82
CA GLU A 125 -0.25 0.88 12.12
C GLU A 125 -0.10 -0.58 12.57
N LYS A 126 0.72 -1.35 11.85
CA LYS A 126 1.02 -2.73 12.23
C LYS A 126 1.63 -2.82 13.62
N LYS A 127 2.65 -2.00 13.91
CA LYS A 127 3.29 -1.95 15.25
C LYS A 127 2.30 -1.55 16.36
N LEU A 128 1.36 -0.65 16.05
CA LEU A 128 0.33 -0.24 17.02
C LEU A 128 -0.58 -1.42 17.35
N ILE A 129 -1.07 -2.15 16.33
CA ILE A 129 -1.91 -3.34 16.51
C ILE A 129 -1.18 -4.40 17.34
N ASP A 130 0.08 -4.68 17.00
CA ASP A 130 0.89 -5.66 17.73
C ASP A 130 1.09 -5.26 19.20
N SER A 131 1.34 -3.97 19.45
CA SER A 131 1.50 -3.42 20.80
C SER A 131 0.19 -3.50 21.62
N GLU A 132 -0.95 -3.21 20.99
CA GLU A 132 -2.26 -3.30 21.64
C GLU A 132 -2.60 -4.75 22.00
N VAL A 133 -2.34 -5.69 21.10
CA VAL A 133 -2.53 -7.13 21.38
C VAL A 133 -1.61 -7.59 22.51
N ALA A 134 -0.32 -7.19 22.50
CA ALA A 134 0.61 -7.51 23.58
C ALA A 134 0.17 -6.92 24.93
N TYR A 135 -0.31 -5.67 24.92
CA TYR A 135 -0.86 -5.02 26.13
C TYR A 135 -2.08 -5.78 26.68
N LEU A 136 -3.03 -6.14 25.83
CA LEU A 136 -4.21 -6.91 26.24
C LEU A 136 -3.84 -8.28 26.79
N LYS A 137 -2.88 -8.97 26.17
CA LYS A 137 -2.32 -10.24 26.69
C LYS A 137 -1.66 -10.08 28.06
N SER A 138 -0.94 -8.98 28.28
CA SER A 138 -0.23 -8.74 29.56
C SER A 138 -1.17 -8.48 30.74
N GLN A 139 -2.42 -8.07 30.50
CA GLN A 139 -3.43 -7.91 31.54
C GLN A 139 -3.86 -9.24 32.16
N ILE A 140 -3.62 -10.35 31.48
CA ILE A 140 -3.82 -11.69 32.00
C ILE A 140 -2.47 -12.18 32.52
N ASN A 141 -2.37 -12.60 33.77
CA ASN A 141 -1.17 -13.26 34.29
C ASN A 141 -1.15 -14.73 33.83
N PRO A 142 -0.38 -15.13 32.80
CA PRO A 142 -0.42 -16.48 32.27
C PRO A 142 0.03 -17.51 33.30
N HIS A 143 1.06 -17.18 34.07
CA HIS A 143 1.62 -18.07 35.07
C HIS A 143 0.60 -18.39 36.19
N PHE A 144 -0.13 -17.38 36.66
CA PHE A 144 -1.18 -17.61 37.67
C PHE A 144 -2.30 -18.48 37.10
N LEU A 145 -2.71 -18.22 35.86
CA LEU A 145 -3.78 -18.99 35.21
C LEU A 145 -3.37 -20.46 35.05
N PHE A 146 -2.17 -20.74 34.53
CA PHE A 146 -1.68 -22.11 34.35
C PHE A 146 -1.51 -22.85 35.68
N ASN A 147 -0.98 -22.19 36.70
CA ASN A 147 -0.85 -22.80 38.00
C ASN A 147 -2.21 -23.15 38.59
N THR A 148 -3.20 -22.30 38.42
CA THR A 148 -4.58 -22.55 38.89
C THR A 148 -5.21 -23.72 38.13
N LEU A 149 -5.06 -23.76 36.79
CA LEU A 149 -5.59 -24.86 35.99
C LEU A 149 -4.91 -26.20 36.33
N ASN A 150 -3.58 -26.22 36.54
CA ASN A 150 -2.85 -27.41 36.97
C ASN A 150 -3.29 -27.89 38.38
N PHE A 151 -3.52 -26.95 39.29
CA PHE A 151 -4.06 -27.28 40.60
C PHE A 151 -5.47 -27.91 40.50
N LEU A 152 -6.36 -27.33 39.71
CA LEU A 152 -7.70 -27.87 39.45
C LEU A 152 -7.65 -29.24 38.79
N HIS A 153 -6.76 -29.43 37.78
CA HIS A 153 -6.56 -30.70 37.12
C HIS A 153 -6.13 -31.79 38.13
N ASN A 154 -5.11 -31.54 38.93
CA ASN A 154 -4.63 -32.49 39.92
C ASN A 154 -5.68 -32.84 40.98
N SER A 155 -6.45 -31.85 41.42
CA SER A 155 -7.57 -32.06 42.34
C SER A 155 -8.70 -32.88 41.73
N ALA A 156 -8.98 -32.67 40.42
CA ALA A 156 -10.02 -33.39 39.71
C ALA A 156 -9.72 -34.88 39.52
N ILE A 157 -8.44 -35.29 39.42
CA ILE A 157 -8.04 -36.69 39.21
C ILE A 157 -8.69 -37.61 40.25
N THR A 158 -8.75 -37.16 41.52
CA THR A 158 -9.26 -37.96 42.64
C THR A 158 -10.72 -37.68 42.96
N THR A 159 -11.17 -36.41 42.82
CA THR A 159 -12.52 -35.96 43.28
C THR A 159 -13.56 -35.96 42.18
N ALA A 160 -13.17 -35.73 40.95
CA ALA A 160 -14.08 -35.57 39.80
C ALA A 160 -13.38 -35.96 38.47
N PRO A 161 -13.06 -37.26 38.25
CA PRO A 161 -12.29 -37.72 37.09
C PRO A 161 -12.87 -37.26 35.73
N GLN A 162 -14.18 -37.06 35.64
CA GLN A 162 -14.86 -36.58 34.44
C GLN A 162 -14.49 -35.15 34.04
N LEU A 163 -13.96 -34.34 35.00
CA LEU A 163 -13.51 -32.96 34.74
C LEU A 163 -12.05 -32.86 34.31
N THR A 164 -11.28 -33.92 34.44
CA THR A 164 -9.83 -33.94 34.14
C THR A 164 -9.55 -33.53 32.70
N LYS A 165 -10.23 -34.19 31.73
CA LYS A 165 -10.07 -33.88 30.29
C LYS A 165 -10.51 -32.46 29.92
N PRO A 166 -11.69 -31.96 30.37
CA PRO A 166 -12.08 -30.57 30.13
C PRO A 166 -11.08 -29.54 30.67
N ILE A 167 -10.53 -29.74 31.87
CA ILE A 167 -9.53 -28.82 32.45
C ILE A 167 -8.26 -28.81 31.63
N LEU A 168 -7.81 -29.97 31.14
CA LEU A 168 -6.63 -30.07 30.27
C LEU A 168 -6.83 -29.33 28.96
N LEU A 169 -7.96 -29.58 28.28
CA LEU A 169 -8.33 -28.87 27.05
C LEU A 169 -8.37 -27.35 27.22
N LEU A 170 -8.94 -26.88 28.35
CA LEU A 170 -8.97 -25.45 28.66
C LEU A 170 -7.55 -24.92 28.87
N SER A 171 -6.68 -25.67 29.56
CA SER A 171 -5.29 -25.29 29.76
C SER A 171 -4.52 -25.16 28.43
N ASP A 172 -4.73 -26.07 27.50
CA ASP A 172 -4.06 -26.07 26.20
C ASP A 172 -4.55 -24.89 25.32
N ILE A 173 -5.86 -24.63 25.29
CA ILE A 173 -6.43 -23.48 24.59
C ILE A 173 -5.86 -22.16 25.17
N MET A 174 -5.82 -22.02 26.50
CA MET A 174 -5.29 -20.83 27.14
C MET A 174 -3.78 -20.67 26.86
N ARG A 175 -3.03 -21.77 26.88
CA ARG A 175 -1.60 -21.76 26.54
C ARG A 175 -1.39 -21.24 25.13
N TYR A 176 -2.10 -21.77 24.16
CA TYR A 176 -2.02 -21.33 22.78
C TYR A 176 -2.36 -19.83 22.63
N ALA A 177 -3.45 -19.38 23.26
CA ALA A 177 -3.87 -17.99 23.17
C ALA A 177 -2.87 -16.99 23.80
N LEU A 178 -2.13 -17.41 24.84
CA LEU A 178 -1.22 -16.54 25.61
C LEU A 178 0.25 -16.73 25.24
N THR A 179 0.62 -17.76 24.46
CA THR A 179 1.99 -17.98 24.01
C THR A 179 2.48 -16.80 23.15
N GLU A 180 3.76 -16.50 23.28
CA GLU A 180 4.43 -15.51 22.44
C GLU A 180 4.39 -15.98 20.98
N ILE A 181 4.00 -15.07 20.11
CA ILE A 181 3.92 -15.33 18.68
C ILE A 181 5.35 -15.26 18.12
N PRO A 182 5.77 -16.19 17.23
CA PRO A 182 7.07 -16.12 16.58
C PRO A 182 7.29 -14.79 15.86
N GLN A 183 8.57 -14.43 15.57
CA GLN A 183 8.92 -13.15 14.94
C GLN A 183 8.21 -12.88 13.60
N ASN A 184 7.86 -13.93 12.86
CA ASN A 184 7.08 -13.83 11.61
C ASN A 184 5.57 -13.61 11.85
N GLY A 185 5.11 -13.64 13.10
CA GLY A 185 3.72 -13.46 13.48
C GLY A 185 2.80 -14.63 13.18
N LYS A 186 3.31 -15.75 12.65
CA LYS A 186 2.53 -16.90 12.20
C LYS A 186 2.84 -18.15 13.01
N VAL A 187 1.89 -19.08 13.08
CA VAL A 187 2.00 -20.43 13.67
C VAL A 187 1.70 -21.46 12.60
N ASP A 188 2.02 -22.73 12.87
CA ASP A 188 1.66 -23.81 11.95
C ASP A 188 0.15 -23.99 11.88
N LEU A 189 -0.38 -24.18 10.67
CA LEU A 189 -1.82 -24.35 10.46
C LEU A 189 -2.37 -25.57 11.23
N SER A 190 -1.55 -26.61 11.39
CA SER A 190 -1.88 -27.79 12.22
C SER A 190 -2.18 -27.43 13.67
N GLU A 191 -1.42 -26.50 14.25
CA GLU A 191 -1.65 -26.05 15.63
C GLU A 191 -3.00 -25.32 15.76
N GLU A 192 -3.32 -24.41 14.82
CA GLU A 192 -4.63 -23.72 14.81
C GLU A 192 -5.78 -24.69 14.67
N ILE A 193 -5.63 -25.73 13.82
CA ILE A 193 -6.61 -26.81 13.65
C ILE A 193 -6.80 -27.62 14.94
N GLU A 194 -5.72 -27.98 15.61
CA GLU A 194 -5.78 -28.69 16.90
C GLU A 194 -6.49 -27.85 17.98
N GLN A 195 -6.28 -26.53 17.97
CA GLN A 195 -6.97 -25.64 18.90
C GLN A 195 -8.48 -25.56 18.61
N ILE A 196 -8.88 -25.55 17.36
CA ILE A 196 -10.30 -25.62 16.98
C ILE A 196 -10.91 -26.93 17.46
N ALA A 197 -10.25 -28.07 17.23
CA ALA A 197 -10.72 -29.36 17.68
C ALA A 197 -10.83 -29.41 19.21
N SER A 198 -9.83 -28.93 19.95
CA SER A 198 -9.83 -28.85 21.41
C SER A 198 -10.95 -27.95 21.94
N PHE A 199 -11.22 -26.84 21.27
CA PHE A 199 -12.30 -25.93 21.63
C PHE A 199 -13.67 -26.55 21.41
N ILE A 200 -13.86 -27.29 20.32
CA ILE A 200 -15.09 -28.04 20.02
C ILE A 200 -15.29 -29.13 21.06
N ASP A 201 -14.25 -29.94 21.36
CA ASP A 201 -14.29 -31.01 22.37
C ASP A 201 -14.66 -30.45 23.75
N LEU A 202 -14.02 -29.35 24.18
CA LEU A 202 -14.34 -28.69 25.46
C LEU A 202 -15.82 -28.32 25.55
N ASN A 203 -16.38 -27.77 24.48
CA ASN A 203 -17.79 -27.42 24.46
C ASN A 203 -18.71 -28.64 24.36
N GLN A 204 -18.30 -29.72 23.68
CA GLN A 204 -19.02 -30.99 23.70
C GLN A 204 -19.15 -31.53 25.15
N PHE A 205 -18.06 -31.51 25.93
CA PHE A 205 -18.12 -31.84 27.36
C PHE A 205 -19.09 -30.95 28.14
N ARG A 206 -19.06 -29.66 27.92
CA ARG A 206 -19.94 -28.68 28.59
C ARG A 206 -21.42 -28.94 28.34
N PHE A 207 -21.76 -29.53 27.21
CA PHE A 207 -23.13 -29.78 26.76
C PHE A 207 -23.44 -31.29 26.69
N ASP A 208 -22.78 -32.14 27.48
CA ASP A 208 -23.00 -33.59 27.59
C ASP A 208 -22.96 -34.32 26.25
N HIS A 209 -22.07 -33.89 25.34
CA HIS A 209 -21.90 -34.44 23.98
C HIS A 209 -23.16 -34.33 23.10
N ASN A 210 -24.07 -33.41 23.37
CA ASN A 210 -25.33 -33.24 22.66
C ASN A 210 -25.30 -32.17 21.56
N LEU A 211 -24.11 -31.64 21.23
CA LEU A 211 -23.99 -30.60 20.19
C LEU A 211 -23.95 -31.25 18.79
N GLN A 212 -24.80 -30.76 17.91
CA GLN A 212 -24.87 -31.19 16.51
C GLN A 212 -23.93 -30.32 15.66
N LEU A 213 -22.66 -30.75 15.59
CA LEU A 213 -21.62 -30.02 14.91
C LEU A 213 -20.64 -30.99 14.23
N SER A 214 -20.22 -30.67 13.00
CA SER A 214 -19.18 -31.38 12.27
C SER A 214 -18.03 -30.43 11.89
N PHE A 215 -16.79 -30.91 12.04
CA PHE A 215 -15.59 -30.21 11.58
C PHE A 215 -14.88 -31.13 10.59
N THR A 216 -14.76 -30.67 9.34
CA THR A 216 -14.16 -31.43 8.25
C THR A 216 -12.96 -30.70 7.68
N ILE A 217 -11.87 -31.41 7.47
CA ILE A 217 -10.62 -30.88 6.92
C ILE A 217 -10.31 -31.62 5.63
N THR A 218 -10.03 -30.89 4.56
CA THR A 218 -9.72 -31.45 3.24
C THR A 218 -8.45 -30.80 2.68
N GLY A 219 -7.55 -31.59 2.13
CA GLY A 219 -6.28 -31.12 1.57
C GLY A 219 -5.10 -31.32 2.51
N ASN A 220 -3.92 -30.90 2.07
CA ASN A 220 -2.68 -31.02 2.83
C ASN A 220 -2.40 -29.74 3.64
N THR A 221 -2.32 -29.85 4.95
CA THR A 221 -2.07 -28.75 5.90
C THR A 221 -0.61 -28.65 6.32
N ALA A 222 0.24 -29.57 5.89
CA ALA A 222 1.64 -29.61 6.31
C ALA A 222 2.44 -28.43 5.76
N ASN A 223 3.32 -27.86 6.60
CA ASN A 223 4.20 -26.74 6.29
C ASN A 223 3.48 -25.42 5.90
N LEU A 224 2.17 -25.31 6.15
CA LEU A 224 1.44 -24.07 5.98
C LEU A 224 1.38 -23.30 7.30
N GLN A 225 1.51 -21.98 7.20
CA GLN A 225 1.51 -21.10 8.36
C GLN A 225 0.40 -20.07 8.28
N ILE A 226 -0.25 -19.82 9.43
CA ILE A 226 -1.37 -18.89 9.55
C ILE A 226 -1.17 -17.99 10.78
N LEU A 227 -1.82 -16.82 10.80
CA LEU A 227 -1.90 -16.03 12.04
C LEU A 227 -2.71 -16.78 13.10
N PRO A 228 -2.25 -16.84 14.36
CA PRO A 228 -2.95 -17.54 15.43
C PRO A 228 -4.32 -16.91 15.72
N LEU A 229 -5.28 -17.75 16.13
CA LEU A 229 -6.65 -17.38 16.54
C LEU A 229 -7.53 -16.81 15.41
N ILE A 230 -7.10 -16.85 14.15
CA ILE A 230 -7.89 -16.34 13.03
C ILE A 230 -9.09 -17.25 12.74
N LEU A 231 -8.85 -18.57 12.73
CA LEU A 231 -9.92 -19.54 12.49
C LEU A 231 -10.74 -19.82 13.75
N LEU A 232 -10.11 -19.72 14.91
CA LEU A 232 -10.81 -19.95 16.19
C LEU A 232 -11.86 -18.86 16.48
N THR A 233 -11.59 -17.59 16.12
CA THR A 233 -12.51 -16.47 16.38
C THR A 233 -13.93 -16.68 15.78
N PRO A 234 -14.09 -17.03 14.50
CA PRO A 234 -15.43 -17.34 13.94
C PRO A 234 -16.03 -18.61 14.55
N VAL A 235 -15.23 -19.60 14.97
CA VAL A 235 -15.73 -20.79 15.66
C VAL A 235 -16.33 -20.44 17.04
N GLU A 236 -15.70 -19.56 17.80
CA GLU A 236 -16.28 -19.06 19.06
C GLU A 236 -17.70 -18.47 18.89
N ASN A 237 -17.93 -17.79 17.76
CA ASN A 237 -19.23 -17.18 17.46
C ASN A 237 -20.35 -18.22 17.29
N ILE A 238 -20.03 -19.42 16.80
CA ILE A 238 -20.99 -20.53 16.68
C ILE A 238 -21.59 -20.82 18.06
N PHE A 239 -20.76 -20.95 19.10
CA PHE A 239 -21.23 -21.31 20.44
C PHE A 239 -22.01 -20.17 21.14
N LYS A 240 -21.94 -18.97 20.61
CA LYS A 240 -22.69 -17.81 21.10
C LYS A 240 -24.05 -17.65 20.40
N TYR A 241 -24.12 -17.96 19.10
CA TYR A 241 -25.24 -17.54 18.24
C TYR A 241 -25.92 -18.67 17.47
N ALA A 242 -25.29 -19.86 17.32
CA ALA A 242 -25.85 -20.96 16.58
C ALA A 242 -26.78 -21.84 17.43
N ASP A 243 -27.81 -22.39 16.78
CA ASP A 243 -28.66 -23.45 17.33
C ASP A 243 -27.94 -24.81 17.25
N LEU A 244 -27.09 -25.06 18.24
CA LEU A 244 -26.22 -26.23 18.31
C LEU A 244 -26.96 -27.55 18.65
N LYS A 245 -28.24 -27.50 18.99
CA LYS A 245 -29.04 -28.70 19.33
C LYS A 245 -29.94 -29.19 18.17
N ASN A 246 -29.94 -28.51 17.05
CA ASN A 246 -30.77 -28.82 15.92
C ASN A 246 -30.21 -30.00 15.14
N THR A 247 -30.89 -31.14 15.21
CA THR A 247 -30.49 -32.39 14.50
C THR A 247 -30.76 -32.34 13.01
N GLU A 248 -31.73 -31.54 12.55
CA GLU A 248 -32.06 -31.41 11.14
C GLU A 248 -31.08 -30.52 10.41
N TYR A 249 -30.48 -29.52 11.11
CA TYR A 249 -29.56 -28.55 10.55
C TYR A 249 -28.31 -28.44 11.42
N PRO A 250 -27.44 -29.47 11.42
CA PRO A 250 -26.20 -29.43 12.21
C PRO A 250 -25.27 -28.33 11.70
N VAL A 251 -24.50 -27.76 12.63
CA VAL A 251 -23.45 -26.81 12.27
C VAL A 251 -22.36 -27.51 11.47
N LYS A 252 -21.95 -26.93 10.35
CA LYS A 252 -20.89 -27.46 9.51
C LYS A 252 -19.71 -26.47 9.46
N ILE A 253 -18.56 -26.96 9.86
CA ILE A 253 -17.30 -26.25 9.77
C ILE A 253 -16.43 -27.00 8.77
N ASN A 254 -16.05 -26.37 7.67
CA ASN A 254 -15.21 -26.97 6.64
C ASN A 254 -13.95 -26.13 6.46
N LEU A 255 -12.81 -26.80 6.44
CA LEU A 255 -11.51 -26.23 6.07
C LEU A 255 -11.00 -26.98 4.86
N GLU A 256 -10.78 -26.27 3.79
CA GLU A 256 -10.28 -26.84 2.52
C GLU A 256 -8.98 -26.14 2.13
N ILE A 257 -7.97 -26.91 1.75
CA ILE A 257 -6.68 -26.42 1.23
C ILE A 257 -6.52 -26.89 -0.21
N LYS A 258 -6.38 -25.93 -1.13
CA LYS A 258 -6.06 -26.17 -2.55
C LYS A 258 -5.01 -25.18 -3.02
N ASN A 259 -3.89 -25.65 -3.55
CA ASN A 259 -2.85 -24.81 -4.17
C ASN A 259 -2.39 -23.60 -3.31
N ASN A 260 -2.15 -23.80 -2.01
CA ASN A 260 -1.84 -22.76 -1.03
C ASN A 260 -3.00 -21.79 -0.72
N GLU A 261 -4.17 -22.04 -1.24
CA GLU A 261 -5.38 -21.31 -0.85
C GLU A 261 -6.10 -22.06 0.26
N LEU A 262 -6.35 -21.36 1.35
CA LEU A 262 -7.20 -21.83 2.44
C LEU A 262 -8.59 -21.28 2.26
N GLU A 263 -9.58 -22.17 2.23
CA GLU A 263 -11.00 -21.82 2.33
C GLU A 263 -11.57 -22.36 3.64
N PHE A 264 -12.07 -21.46 4.48
CA PHE A 264 -12.70 -21.82 5.75
C PHE A 264 -14.15 -21.36 5.75
N THR A 265 -15.08 -22.32 5.88
CA THR A 265 -16.51 -22.05 5.79
C THR A 265 -17.23 -22.56 7.04
N ILE A 266 -18.11 -21.74 7.57
CA ILE A 266 -19.01 -22.07 8.67
C ILE A 266 -20.44 -21.84 8.22
N ASN A 267 -21.29 -22.88 8.38
CA ASN A 267 -22.72 -22.79 8.10
C ASN A 267 -23.50 -23.19 9.36
N ASN A 268 -24.37 -22.31 9.84
CA ASN A 268 -25.18 -22.61 11.00
C ASN A 268 -26.56 -21.92 10.96
N ARG A 269 -27.53 -22.50 11.64
CA ARG A 269 -28.78 -21.82 12.02
C ARG A 269 -28.60 -20.95 13.24
N LYS A 270 -29.31 -19.82 13.25
CA LYS A 270 -29.33 -18.87 14.37
C LYS A 270 -30.32 -19.30 15.46
N ILE A 271 -30.00 -19.04 16.72
CA ILE A 271 -30.93 -19.25 17.82
C ILE A 271 -32.05 -18.19 17.75
N ARG A 272 -33.31 -18.62 17.61
CA ARG A 272 -34.49 -17.74 17.50
C ARG A 272 -34.91 -17.05 18.82
N THR A 273 -34.48 -17.54 19.96
CA THR A 273 -35.03 -17.16 21.28
C THR A 273 -34.13 -16.27 22.14
N ARG A 274 -32.94 -15.96 21.76
CA ARG A 274 -32.05 -15.06 22.50
C ARG A 274 -32.32 -13.60 22.15
N LYS A 275 -32.64 -12.77 23.17
CA LYS A 275 -32.43 -11.31 23.07
C LYS A 275 -31.01 -11.06 22.52
N PRO A 276 -30.84 -10.13 21.60
CA PRO A 276 -29.51 -9.85 21.06
C PRO A 276 -28.57 -9.59 22.24
N ILE A 277 -27.63 -10.50 22.46
CA ILE A 277 -26.50 -10.23 23.35
C ILE A 277 -25.77 -9.11 22.64
N HIS A 278 -25.71 -7.94 23.25
CA HIS A 278 -24.85 -6.84 22.78
C HIS A 278 -23.38 -7.25 22.82
N SER A 279 -23.01 -8.20 21.95
CA SER A 279 -21.64 -8.38 21.60
C SER A 279 -21.37 -7.35 20.52
N HIS A 280 -20.49 -6.43 20.81
CA HIS A 280 -20.18 -5.27 19.98
C HIS A 280 -19.52 -5.60 18.64
N GLY A 281 -19.67 -6.82 18.09
CA GLY A 281 -19.01 -7.23 16.85
C GLY A 281 -17.47 -7.14 16.88
N ILE A 282 -16.90 -6.96 18.07
CA ILE A 282 -15.47 -6.70 18.28
C ILE A 282 -14.59 -7.82 17.73
N GLY A 283 -15.01 -9.08 17.88
CA GLY A 283 -14.24 -10.23 17.41
C GLY A 283 -14.04 -10.22 15.88
N LEU A 284 -15.12 -10.07 15.13
CA LEU A 284 -15.05 -10.03 13.65
C LEU A 284 -14.39 -8.75 13.14
N LYS A 285 -14.59 -7.62 13.83
CA LYS A 285 -13.87 -6.38 13.49
C LYS A 285 -12.36 -6.54 13.67
N ASN A 286 -11.93 -7.10 14.80
CA ASN A 286 -10.51 -7.34 15.07
C ASN A 286 -9.92 -8.39 14.11
N LEU A 287 -10.69 -9.45 13.79
CA LEU A 287 -10.32 -10.42 12.78
C LEU A 287 -10.01 -9.74 11.44
N LYS A 288 -10.93 -8.88 10.97
CA LYS A 288 -10.75 -8.14 9.71
C LYS A 288 -9.52 -7.25 9.75
N LEU A 289 -9.34 -6.45 10.81
CA LEU A 289 -8.17 -5.57 10.96
C LEU A 289 -6.85 -6.36 10.93
N ARG A 290 -6.81 -7.53 11.55
CA ARG A 290 -5.62 -8.39 11.53
C ARG A 290 -5.37 -9.00 10.14
N LEU A 291 -6.42 -9.41 9.44
CA LEU A 291 -6.31 -9.91 8.07
C LEU A 291 -5.85 -8.82 7.11
N ASP A 292 -6.42 -7.62 7.17
CA ASP A 292 -6.01 -6.45 6.38
C ASP A 292 -4.51 -6.12 6.59
N ALA A 293 -4.02 -6.23 7.84
CA ALA A 293 -2.63 -5.92 8.20
C ALA A 293 -1.62 -6.99 7.78
N TYR A 294 -1.98 -8.27 7.81
CA TYR A 294 -1.03 -9.38 7.60
C TYR A 294 -1.21 -10.13 6.28
N TYR A 295 -2.36 -9.99 5.62
CA TYR A 295 -2.68 -10.57 4.33
C TYR A 295 -3.26 -9.50 3.39
N PRO A 296 -2.54 -8.38 3.15
CA PRO A 296 -3.02 -7.32 2.26
C PRO A 296 -3.25 -7.91 0.87
N ASP A 297 -4.47 -7.69 0.32
CA ASP A 297 -4.90 -8.19 -1.00
C ASP A 297 -4.85 -9.73 -1.17
N ALA A 298 -4.59 -10.49 -0.10
CA ALA A 298 -4.47 -11.95 -0.11
C ALA A 298 -5.53 -12.64 0.74
N HIS A 299 -6.60 -11.94 1.13
CA HIS A 299 -7.73 -12.53 1.85
C HIS A 299 -9.07 -11.96 1.40
N GLU A 300 -10.11 -12.76 1.57
CA GLU A 300 -11.51 -12.35 1.35
C GLU A 300 -12.39 -12.90 2.47
N ILE A 301 -13.26 -12.05 3.03
CA ILE A 301 -14.29 -12.45 3.99
C ILE A 301 -15.66 -12.20 3.37
N GLN A 302 -16.47 -13.24 3.34
CA GLN A 302 -17.88 -13.16 2.95
C GLN A 302 -18.75 -13.59 4.12
N ILE A 303 -19.74 -12.77 4.47
CA ILE A 303 -20.74 -13.08 5.50
C ILE A 303 -22.11 -12.97 4.83
N VAL A 304 -22.85 -14.08 4.81
CA VAL A 304 -24.22 -14.12 4.31
C VAL A 304 -25.12 -14.44 5.49
N GLU A 305 -26.03 -13.53 5.80
CA GLU A 305 -26.95 -13.65 6.91
C GLU A 305 -28.39 -13.50 6.43
N THR A 306 -29.21 -14.50 6.74
CA THR A 306 -30.65 -14.48 6.50
C THR A 306 -31.40 -14.40 7.84
N ALA A 307 -32.72 -14.51 7.83
CA ALA A 307 -33.52 -14.54 9.08
C ALA A 307 -33.11 -15.71 10.00
N ASP A 308 -32.86 -16.90 9.40
CA ASP A 308 -32.65 -18.15 10.11
C ASP A 308 -31.22 -18.66 10.02
N ASP A 309 -30.48 -18.35 8.95
CA ASP A 309 -29.19 -18.94 8.65
C ASP A 309 -28.06 -17.91 8.68
N TYR A 310 -26.86 -18.39 9.00
CA TYR A 310 -25.62 -17.63 8.96
C TYR A 310 -24.54 -18.45 8.27
N THR A 311 -23.89 -17.84 7.29
CA THR A 311 -22.74 -18.40 6.61
C THR A 311 -21.58 -17.43 6.73
N PHE A 312 -20.46 -17.92 7.23
CA PHE A 312 -19.17 -17.24 7.24
C PHE A 312 -18.22 -17.96 6.29
N LYS A 313 -17.57 -17.24 5.41
CA LYS A 313 -16.55 -17.75 4.50
C LYS A 313 -15.32 -16.87 4.56
N LEU A 314 -14.16 -17.48 4.76
CA LEU A 314 -12.86 -16.84 4.75
C LEU A 314 -11.98 -17.56 3.73
N GLN A 315 -11.41 -16.79 2.81
CA GLN A 315 -10.39 -17.26 1.86
C GLN A 315 -9.09 -16.55 2.15
N ILE A 316 -7.96 -17.29 2.18
CA ILE A 316 -6.63 -16.74 2.40
C ILE A 316 -5.64 -17.43 1.48
N THR A 317 -4.80 -16.68 0.80
CA THR A 317 -3.59 -17.19 0.14
C THR A 317 -2.46 -17.24 1.19
N LEU A 318 -1.96 -18.44 1.52
CA LEU A 318 -1.01 -18.71 2.61
C LEU A 318 0.45 -18.55 2.15
#